data_c48f6ed267e616825f9cc6981e32c436
#
_entry.id   c48f6ed267e616825f9cc6981e32c436
#
_cell.length_a   1.000
_cell.length_b   1.000
_cell.length_c   1.000
_cell.angle_alpha   90.00
_cell.angle_beta   90.00
_cell.angle_gamma   90.00
#
_symmetry.space_group_name_H-M   'P 1'
#
loop_
_entity.id
_entity.type
_entity.pdbx_description
1 polymer ?
#
loop_
_entity_poly.entity_id
_entity_poly.type
_entity_poly.pdbx_seq_one_letter_code
_entity_poly.pdbx_strand_id
1 'polypeptide(L)'
;SDGRCINELPDGITRGHVWTPQPLEMARKWQDQGAECLHVVDLDGADSGTSVNGTVIREILGNVHIPVQVGGGIRSIKDIDQYMNIGVHRVVIGTQAIENPVLIREAVHLFGSDKILVSIDAKDGLIATEGRKKFSHYNAMAVASNMKAMGIESVIYTDILRRGLYNGAGIMQAREIAEKL
;
A
#
# COMPACT_ATOMS: atom_id res chain seq x y z
N SER A 1 4.36 12.93 -1.88
CA SER A 1 4.40 13.85 -0.74
C SER A 1 4.25 15.28 -1.21
N ASP A 2 3.55 16.12 -0.48
CA ASP A 2 3.26 17.54 -0.82
C ASP A 2 2.72 17.70 -2.26
N GLY A 3 1.86 16.79 -2.70
CA GLY A 3 1.33 16.77 -4.06
C GLY A 3 2.34 16.43 -5.16
N ARG A 4 3.51 15.89 -4.83
CA ARG A 4 4.60 15.57 -5.77
C ARG A 4 5.00 14.11 -5.69
N CYS A 5 5.51 13.56 -6.79
CA CYS A 5 6.18 12.26 -6.76
C CYS A 5 7.59 12.39 -6.20
N ILE A 6 7.89 11.59 -5.21
CA ILE A 6 9.21 11.56 -4.58
C ILE A 6 9.85 10.18 -4.76
N ASN A 7 11.17 10.14 -4.71
CA ASN A 7 11.94 8.93 -4.55
C ASN A 7 12.17 8.69 -3.05
N GLU A 8 11.83 7.51 -2.54
CA GLU A 8 12.22 7.12 -1.19
C GLU A 8 13.65 6.60 -1.19
N LEU A 9 14.42 6.93 -0.16
CA LEU A 9 15.74 6.34 0.05
C LEU A 9 15.64 4.87 0.47
N PRO A 10 16.73 4.10 0.37
CA PRO A 10 16.72 2.67 0.69
C PRO A 10 16.29 2.33 2.13
N ASP A 11 16.40 3.26 3.07
CA ASP A 11 15.88 3.11 4.44
C ASP A 11 14.34 3.03 4.49
N GLY A 12 13.66 3.44 3.42
CA GLY A 12 12.21 3.44 3.28
C GLY A 12 11.48 4.41 4.22
N ILE A 13 12.21 5.26 4.91
CA ILE A 13 11.74 6.24 5.89
C ILE A 13 12.07 7.66 5.42
N THR A 14 13.29 7.85 4.96
CA THR A 14 13.76 9.15 4.50
C THR A 14 13.20 9.45 3.12
N ARG A 15 12.54 10.60 3.00
CA ARG A 15 12.06 11.09 1.70
C ARG A 15 13.24 11.60 0.91
N GLY A 16 13.41 11.03 -0.28
CA GLY A 16 14.46 11.43 -1.21
C GLY A 16 14.08 12.66 -2.02
N HIS A 17 14.75 12.82 -3.15
CA HIS A 17 14.49 13.94 -4.05
C HIS A 17 13.11 13.83 -4.71
N VAL A 18 12.52 14.98 -5.01
CA VAL A 18 11.34 15.06 -5.89
C VAL A 18 11.73 14.49 -7.27
N TRP A 19 11.05 13.43 -7.67
CA TRP A 19 11.24 12.84 -8.99
C TRP A 19 10.56 13.67 -10.07
N THR A 20 9.31 14.07 -9.79
CA THR A 20 8.55 15.02 -10.61
C THR A 20 7.56 15.79 -9.74
N PRO A 21 7.38 17.11 -10.00
CA PRO A 21 6.32 17.86 -9.35
C PRO A 21 4.91 17.53 -9.88
N GLN A 22 4.82 16.69 -10.91
CA GLN A 22 3.57 16.41 -11.64
C GLN A 22 3.22 14.91 -11.58
N PRO A 23 2.52 14.44 -10.53
CA PRO A 23 2.14 13.03 -10.37
C PRO A 23 1.29 12.48 -11.52
N LEU A 24 0.42 13.31 -12.10
CA LEU A 24 -0.39 12.92 -13.25
C LEU A 24 0.47 12.56 -14.48
N GLU A 25 1.49 13.33 -14.78
CA GLU A 25 2.40 13.00 -15.90
C GLU A 25 3.12 11.67 -15.68
N MET A 26 3.52 11.42 -14.44
CA MET A 26 4.13 10.14 -14.09
C MET A 26 3.13 8.97 -14.23
N ALA A 27 1.90 9.17 -13.81
CA ALA A 27 0.85 8.15 -13.94
C ALA A 27 0.58 7.81 -15.41
N ARG A 28 0.46 8.83 -16.27
CA ARG A 28 0.31 8.64 -17.71
C ARG A 28 1.52 7.95 -18.35
N LYS A 29 2.72 8.38 -17.98
CA LYS A 29 3.95 7.75 -18.46
C LYS A 29 3.99 6.25 -18.18
N TRP A 30 3.63 5.83 -16.96
CA TRP A 30 3.59 4.40 -16.64
C TRP A 30 2.51 3.65 -17.41
N GLN A 31 1.32 4.23 -17.56
CA GLN A 31 0.27 3.67 -18.40
C GLN A 31 0.73 3.50 -19.85
N ASP A 32 1.35 4.53 -20.46
CA ASP A 32 1.85 4.51 -21.84
C ASP A 32 2.98 3.49 -22.04
N GLN A 33 3.71 3.16 -20.97
CA GLN A 33 4.71 2.10 -20.95
C GLN A 33 4.14 0.69 -20.72
N GLY A 34 2.82 0.55 -20.64
CA GLY A 34 2.13 -0.73 -20.55
C GLY A 34 1.84 -1.20 -19.12
N ALA A 35 1.85 -0.30 -18.13
CA ALA A 35 1.38 -0.66 -16.80
C ALA A 35 -0.10 -1.04 -16.84
N GLU A 36 -0.45 -2.17 -16.22
CA GLU A 36 -1.83 -2.67 -16.13
C GLU A 36 -2.56 -2.18 -14.87
N CYS A 37 -1.83 -1.65 -13.88
CA CYS A 37 -2.35 -1.10 -12.65
C CYS A 37 -1.35 -0.10 -12.07
N LEU A 38 -1.85 0.96 -11.44
CA LEU A 38 -1.02 1.90 -10.69
C LEU A 38 -1.16 1.66 -9.19
N HIS A 39 -0.03 1.59 -8.49
CA HIS A 39 0.01 1.62 -7.03
C HIS A 39 0.46 3.01 -6.55
N VAL A 40 -0.45 3.75 -5.93
CA VAL A 40 -0.21 5.09 -5.41
C VAL A 40 -0.14 5.06 -3.89
N VAL A 41 0.89 5.64 -3.32
CA VAL A 41 1.03 5.75 -1.86
C VAL A 41 0.99 7.21 -1.45
N ASP A 42 0.00 7.57 -0.63
CA ASP A 42 -0.07 8.87 0.04
C ASP A 42 0.87 8.85 1.25
N LEU A 43 2.12 9.30 1.03
CA LEU A 43 3.14 9.29 2.09
C LEU A 43 2.84 10.29 3.21
N ASP A 44 2.22 11.42 2.87
CA ASP A 44 1.78 12.39 3.88
C ASP A 44 0.61 11.85 4.69
N GLY A 45 -0.28 11.11 4.02
CA GLY A 45 -1.35 10.36 4.67
C GLY A 45 -0.82 9.27 5.59
N ALA A 46 0.21 8.54 5.18
CA ALA A 46 0.85 7.52 6.01
C ALA A 46 1.44 8.12 7.30
N ASP A 47 2.04 9.30 7.22
CA ASP A 47 2.60 10.00 8.38
C ASP A 47 1.52 10.62 9.28
N SER A 48 0.54 11.33 8.70
CA SER A 48 -0.51 12.02 9.45
C SER A 48 -1.63 11.10 9.94
N GLY A 49 -1.83 9.97 9.26
CA GLY A 49 -2.94 9.06 9.51
C GLY A 49 -4.27 9.47 8.92
N THR A 50 -4.26 10.38 7.95
CA THR A 50 -5.44 10.84 7.22
C THR A 50 -5.10 11.03 5.75
N SER A 51 -6.08 10.97 4.84
CA SER A 51 -5.84 11.28 3.42
C SER A 51 -5.44 12.76 3.25
N VAL A 52 -4.24 13.01 2.76
CA VAL A 52 -3.71 14.36 2.52
C VAL A 52 -3.73 14.70 1.03
N ASN A 53 -3.31 13.78 0.17
CA ASN A 53 -3.17 14.00 -1.26
C ASN A 53 -4.41 13.56 -2.08
N GLY A 54 -5.59 13.54 -1.49
CA GLY A 54 -6.83 13.07 -2.14
C GLY A 54 -7.18 13.81 -3.43
N THR A 55 -6.87 15.12 -3.53
CA THR A 55 -7.10 15.90 -4.76
C THR A 55 -6.21 15.42 -5.90
N VAL A 56 -4.93 15.17 -5.64
CA VAL A 56 -3.98 14.65 -6.64
C VAL A 56 -4.38 13.24 -7.09
N ILE A 57 -4.80 12.40 -6.14
CA ILE A 57 -5.27 11.03 -6.45
C ILE A 57 -6.51 11.08 -7.34
N ARG A 58 -7.45 11.98 -7.06
CA ARG A 58 -8.64 12.18 -7.90
C ARG A 58 -8.28 12.67 -9.30
N GLU A 59 -7.30 13.56 -9.42
CA GLU A 59 -6.80 14.02 -10.72
C GLU A 59 -6.21 12.87 -11.53
N ILE A 60 -5.41 12.01 -10.91
CA ILE A 60 -4.87 10.81 -11.55
C ILE A 60 -6.01 9.91 -12.03
N LEU A 61 -6.98 9.59 -11.14
CA LEU A 61 -8.12 8.73 -11.47
C LEU A 61 -8.95 9.23 -12.66
N GLY A 62 -9.12 10.55 -12.79
CA GLY A 62 -9.84 11.15 -13.91
C GLY A 62 -9.09 11.16 -15.25
N ASN A 63 -7.81 10.77 -15.26
CA ASN A 63 -6.94 10.95 -16.42
C ASN A 63 -6.15 9.70 -16.83
N VAL A 64 -6.30 8.58 -16.12
CA VAL A 64 -5.76 7.27 -16.52
C VAL A 64 -6.92 6.30 -16.75
N HIS A 65 -6.68 5.28 -17.57
CA HIS A 65 -7.69 4.27 -17.94
C HIS A 65 -7.43 2.91 -17.28
N ILE A 66 -6.30 2.78 -16.59
CA ILE A 66 -5.93 1.55 -15.87
C ILE A 66 -6.35 1.66 -14.40
N PRO A 67 -6.62 0.52 -13.73
CA PRO A 67 -6.97 0.51 -12.31
C PRO A 67 -5.92 1.21 -11.45
N VAL A 68 -6.38 1.93 -10.42
CA VAL A 68 -5.51 2.58 -9.44
C VAL A 68 -5.82 2.01 -8.07
N GLN A 69 -4.80 1.52 -7.38
CA GLN A 69 -4.87 1.15 -5.98
C GLN A 69 -4.11 2.15 -5.13
N VAL A 70 -4.67 2.45 -3.95
CA VAL A 70 -4.15 3.51 -3.08
C VAL A 70 -3.87 2.99 -1.68
N GLY A 71 -2.71 3.34 -1.13
CA GLY A 71 -2.33 3.13 0.26
C GLY A 71 -1.82 4.42 0.90
N GLY A 72 -1.69 4.39 2.23
CA GLY A 72 -1.22 5.52 3.02
C GLY A 72 -2.34 6.24 3.77
N GLY A 73 -2.27 6.24 5.11
CA GLY A 73 -3.19 6.95 6.00
C GLY A 73 -4.57 6.32 6.21
N ILE A 74 -4.83 5.13 5.67
CA ILE A 74 -6.14 4.44 5.80
C ILE A 74 -6.22 3.78 7.16
N ARG A 75 -7.10 4.28 8.04
CA ARG A 75 -7.24 3.83 9.43
C ARG A 75 -8.69 3.52 9.85
N SER A 76 -9.66 3.80 9.01
CA SER A 76 -11.09 3.61 9.31
C SER A 76 -11.89 3.22 8.07
N ILE A 77 -13.11 2.70 8.30
CA ILE A 77 -14.08 2.45 7.23
C ILE A 77 -14.40 3.74 6.45
N LYS A 78 -14.44 4.87 7.14
CA LYS A 78 -14.67 6.18 6.51
C LYS A 78 -13.56 6.53 5.51
N ASP A 79 -12.30 6.24 5.82
CA ASP A 79 -11.18 6.50 4.90
C ASP A 79 -11.28 5.61 3.67
N ILE A 80 -11.67 4.34 3.84
CA ILE A 80 -11.91 3.41 2.73
C ILE A 80 -13.03 3.94 1.85
N ASP A 81 -14.16 4.29 2.44
CA ASP A 81 -15.34 4.81 1.74
C ASP A 81 -15.00 6.07 0.92
N GLN A 82 -14.21 6.98 1.49
CA GLN A 82 -13.75 8.18 0.78
C GLN A 82 -12.97 7.85 -0.50
N TYR A 83 -12.06 6.87 -0.45
CA TYR A 83 -11.31 6.44 -1.62
C TYR A 83 -12.18 5.69 -2.64
N MET A 84 -13.09 4.82 -2.19
CA MET A 84 -14.02 4.13 -3.08
C MET A 84 -14.94 5.11 -3.81
N ASN A 85 -15.45 6.13 -3.13
CA ASN A 85 -16.34 7.14 -3.70
C ASN A 85 -15.67 8.02 -4.76
N ILE A 86 -14.35 8.16 -4.77
CA ILE A 86 -13.63 8.87 -5.83
C ILE A 86 -13.16 7.96 -6.96
N GLY A 87 -13.50 6.67 -6.93
CA GLY A 87 -13.21 5.71 -8.00
C GLY A 87 -11.90 4.93 -7.88
N VAL A 88 -11.29 4.88 -6.69
CA VAL A 88 -10.15 3.99 -6.43
C VAL A 88 -10.58 2.53 -6.61
N HIS A 89 -9.81 1.77 -7.37
CA HIS A 89 -10.12 0.37 -7.65
C HIS A 89 -9.97 -0.53 -6.43
N ARG A 90 -8.90 -0.34 -5.66
CA ARG A 90 -8.58 -1.07 -4.42
C ARG A 90 -7.88 -0.18 -3.41
N VAL A 91 -8.10 -0.42 -2.14
CA VAL A 91 -7.34 0.23 -1.06
C VAL A 91 -6.32 -0.74 -0.45
N VAL A 92 -5.20 -0.19 0.00
CA VAL A 92 -4.11 -0.95 0.61
C VAL A 92 -3.95 -0.51 2.06
N ILE A 93 -4.22 -1.43 2.99
CA ILE A 93 -4.18 -1.18 4.43
C ILE A 93 -2.89 -1.79 4.99
N GLY A 94 -2.03 -0.96 5.56
CA GLY A 94 -0.76 -1.38 6.16
C GLY A 94 -0.88 -1.64 7.66
N THR A 95 -0.30 -0.77 8.47
CA THR A 95 -0.20 -0.88 9.95
C THR A 95 -1.52 -1.29 10.62
N GLN A 96 -2.64 -0.70 10.19
CA GLN A 96 -3.96 -1.00 10.77
C GLN A 96 -4.44 -2.42 10.53
N ALA A 97 -3.97 -3.10 9.50
CA ALA A 97 -4.30 -4.51 9.30
C ALA A 97 -3.76 -5.40 10.42
N ILE A 98 -2.69 -4.96 11.08
CA ILE A 98 -2.03 -5.68 12.16
C ILE A 98 -2.55 -5.23 13.53
N GLU A 99 -2.71 -3.93 13.71
CA GLU A 99 -3.12 -3.33 14.99
C GLU A 99 -4.62 -3.44 15.24
N ASN A 100 -5.44 -3.44 14.18
CA ASN A 100 -6.91 -3.49 14.26
C ASN A 100 -7.50 -4.49 13.25
N PRO A 101 -7.39 -5.80 13.50
CA PRO A 101 -7.94 -6.84 12.61
C PRO A 101 -9.46 -6.75 12.40
N VAL A 102 -10.19 -6.11 13.31
CA VAL A 102 -11.63 -5.90 13.19
C VAL A 102 -11.93 -5.02 11.98
N LEU A 103 -11.14 -3.98 11.75
CA LEU A 103 -11.26 -3.12 10.58
C LEU A 103 -11.19 -3.92 9.28
N ILE A 104 -10.30 -4.91 9.19
CA ILE A 104 -10.14 -5.71 7.97
C ILE A 104 -11.39 -6.54 7.69
N ARG A 105 -11.94 -7.22 8.70
CA ARG A 105 -13.18 -8.01 8.55
C ARG A 105 -14.35 -7.14 8.12
N GLU A 106 -14.49 -5.97 8.75
CA GLU A 106 -15.54 -5.01 8.43
C GLU A 106 -15.38 -4.47 7.01
N ALA A 107 -14.14 -4.11 6.62
CA ALA A 107 -13.84 -3.63 5.28
C ALA A 107 -14.14 -4.68 4.20
N VAL A 108 -13.72 -5.92 4.39
CA VAL A 108 -14.03 -7.03 3.46
C VAL A 108 -15.53 -7.26 3.38
N HIS A 109 -16.25 -7.20 4.50
CA HIS A 109 -17.70 -7.39 4.53
C HIS A 109 -18.44 -6.28 3.77
N LEU A 110 -18.01 -5.03 3.90
CA LEU A 110 -18.68 -3.86 3.31
C LEU A 110 -18.32 -3.62 1.86
N PHE A 111 -17.06 -3.84 1.48
CA PHE A 111 -16.54 -3.45 0.16
C PHE A 111 -16.18 -4.66 -0.74
N GLY A 112 -16.06 -5.85 -0.19
CA GLY A 112 -15.62 -7.05 -0.89
C GLY A 112 -14.12 -7.31 -0.79
N SER A 113 -13.73 -8.60 -0.87
CA SER A 113 -12.34 -9.05 -0.80
C SER A 113 -11.48 -8.53 -1.97
N ASP A 114 -12.09 -8.32 -3.13
CA ASP A 114 -11.46 -7.78 -4.33
C ASP A 114 -11.05 -6.30 -4.20
N LYS A 115 -11.61 -5.56 -3.23
CA LYS A 115 -11.35 -4.14 -3.00
C LYS A 115 -10.32 -3.87 -1.90
N ILE A 116 -10.03 -4.85 -1.06
CA ILE A 116 -9.19 -4.68 0.12
C ILE A 116 -7.89 -5.47 -0.02
N LEU A 117 -6.77 -4.78 -0.04
CA LEU A 117 -5.44 -5.37 0.03
C LEU A 117 -4.80 -5.05 1.37
N VAL A 118 -3.92 -5.93 1.81
CA VAL A 118 -3.07 -5.69 2.99
C VAL A 118 -1.63 -5.55 2.56
N SER A 119 -0.93 -4.54 3.08
CA SER A 119 0.51 -4.38 2.92
C SER A 119 1.24 -4.99 4.12
N ILE A 120 2.17 -5.88 3.83
CA ILE A 120 3.05 -6.55 4.79
C ILE A 120 4.48 -6.11 4.50
N ASP A 121 4.97 -5.15 5.26
CA ASP A 121 6.36 -4.72 5.22
C ASP A 121 7.15 -5.52 6.25
N ALA A 122 8.18 -6.27 5.86
CA ALA A 122 8.92 -7.13 6.76
C ALA A 122 10.43 -7.02 6.59
N LYS A 123 11.14 -7.24 7.69
CA LYS A 123 12.60 -7.41 7.75
C LYS A 123 12.89 -8.71 8.48
N ASP A 124 13.64 -9.62 7.84
CA ASP A 124 13.97 -10.92 8.41
C ASP A 124 12.73 -11.69 8.93
N GLY A 125 11.60 -11.58 8.23
CA GLY A 125 10.34 -12.23 8.59
C GLY A 125 9.55 -11.54 9.71
N LEU A 126 10.07 -10.48 10.33
CA LEU A 126 9.37 -9.68 11.33
C LEU A 126 8.71 -8.46 10.69
N ILE A 127 7.49 -8.18 11.06
CA ILE A 127 6.71 -7.08 10.47
C ILE A 127 7.13 -5.72 11.02
N ALA A 128 7.25 -4.77 10.11
CA ALA A 128 7.38 -3.36 10.44
C ALA A 128 6.02 -2.65 10.40
N THR A 129 5.79 -1.77 11.35
CA THR A 129 4.60 -0.94 11.50
C THR A 129 4.97 0.55 11.55
N GLU A 130 3.97 1.43 11.59
CA GLU A 130 4.12 2.89 11.67
C GLU A 130 5.07 3.45 10.60
N GLY A 131 4.84 3.09 9.34
CA GLY A 131 5.71 3.54 8.25
C GLY A 131 7.14 3.01 8.38
N ARG A 132 7.30 1.77 8.89
CA ARG A 132 8.58 1.07 9.12
C ARG A 132 9.44 1.63 10.25
N LYS A 133 8.87 2.49 11.09
CA LYS A 133 9.57 3.08 12.26
C LYS A 133 9.67 2.12 13.44
N LYS A 134 8.77 1.13 13.51
CA LYS A 134 8.76 0.12 14.57
C LYS A 134 8.75 -1.29 13.99
N PHE A 135 9.43 -2.21 14.68
CA PHE A 135 9.34 -3.64 14.38
C PHE A 135 8.46 -4.31 15.43
N SER A 136 7.51 -5.10 14.95
CA SER A 136 6.64 -5.89 15.81
C SER A 136 7.25 -7.29 16.02
N HIS A 137 6.76 -7.99 17.05
CA HIS A 137 7.08 -9.40 17.25
C HIS A 137 6.26 -10.34 16.35
N TYR A 138 5.41 -9.79 15.48
CA TYR A 138 4.59 -10.59 14.59
C TYR A 138 5.39 -11.10 13.40
N ASN A 139 5.25 -12.40 13.16
CA ASN A 139 5.81 -13.05 11.98
C ASN A 139 4.93 -12.78 10.76
N ALA A 140 5.55 -12.44 9.62
CA ALA A 140 4.84 -12.12 8.37
C ALA A 140 3.96 -13.28 7.87
N MET A 141 4.40 -14.53 8.05
CA MET A 141 3.64 -15.73 7.66
C MET A 141 2.38 -15.90 8.53
N ALA A 142 2.48 -15.68 9.83
CA ALA A 142 1.34 -15.76 10.74
C ALA A 142 0.31 -14.69 10.40
N VAL A 143 0.76 -13.47 10.09
CA VAL A 143 -0.12 -12.38 9.68
C VAL A 143 -0.78 -12.68 8.34
N ALA A 144 -0.07 -13.18 7.33
CA ALA A 144 -0.66 -13.57 6.05
C ALA A 144 -1.77 -14.63 6.23
N SER A 145 -1.52 -15.65 7.06
CA SER A 145 -2.53 -16.68 7.38
C SER A 145 -3.77 -16.08 8.07
N ASN A 146 -3.58 -15.14 8.98
CA ASN A 146 -4.69 -14.44 9.65
C ASN A 146 -5.49 -13.58 8.66
N MET A 147 -4.82 -12.91 7.72
CA MET A 147 -5.47 -12.10 6.67
C MET A 147 -6.33 -12.98 5.77
N LYS A 148 -5.82 -14.14 5.35
CA LYS A 148 -6.63 -15.14 4.62
C LYS A 148 -7.89 -15.54 5.39
N ALA A 149 -7.76 -15.85 6.67
CA ALA A 149 -8.90 -16.22 7.52
C ALA A 149 -9.94 -15.10 7.66
N MET A 150 -9.56 -13.85 7.39
CA MET A 150 -10.46 -12.68 7.35
C MET A 150 -11.03 -12.38 5.96
N GLY A 151 -10.71 -13.21 4.95
CA GLY A 151 -11.19 -13.05 3.58
C GLY A 151 -10.29 -12.21 2.69
N ILE A 152 -9.06 -11.88 3.09
CA ILE A 152 -8.10 -11.21 2.22
C ILE A 152 -7.52 -12.22 1.22
N GLU A 153 -7.62 -11.89 -0.07
CA GLU A 153 -7.17 -12.73 -1.18
C GLU A 153 -5.83 -12.23 -1.79
N SER A 154 -5.45 -11.00 -1.47
CA SER A 154 -4.25 -10.39 -2.05
C SER A 154 -3.49 -9.56 -1.03
N VAL A 155 -2.17 -9.71 -1.02
CA VAL A 155 -1.26 -8.90 -0.19
C VAL A 155 -0.17 -8.27 -1.03
N ILE A 156 0.34 -7.15 -0.56
CA ILE A 156 1.58 -6.53 -1.05
C ILE A 156 2.67 -6.85 -0.03
N TYR A 157 3.63 -7.66 -0.42
CA TYR A 157 4.77 -7.97 0.44
C TYR A 157 5.97 -7.10 0.07
N THR A 158 6.54 -6.42 1.05
CA THR A 158 7.76 -5.62 0.91
C THR A 158 8.86 -6.18 1.81
N ASP A 159 9.93 -6.70 1.19
CA ASP A 159 11.18 -6.97 1.91
C ASP A 159 11.95 -5.66 2.08
N ILE A 160 11.95 -5.12 3.30
CA ILE A 160 12.55 -3.81 3.61
C ILE A 160 14.06 -3.82 3.34
N LEU A 161 14.76 -4.95 3.56
CA LEU A 161 16.19 -5.05 3.34
C LEU A 161 16.58 -4.95 1.86
N ARG A 162 15.65 -5.22 0.95
CA ARG A 162 15.89 -5.23 -0.50
C ARG A 162 15.31 -4.02 -1.21
N ARG A 163 14.51 -3.22 -0.52
CA ARG A 163 13.86 -2.07 -1.10
C ARG A 163 14.89 -1.01 -1.53
N GLY A 164 14.79 -0.56 -2.77
CA GLY A 164 15.67 0.48 -3.34
C GLY A 164 17.11 0.04 -3.64
N LEU A 165 17.46 -1.23 -3.43
CA LEU A 165 18.83 -1.72 -3.64
C LEU A 165 19.08 -2.35 -5.01
N TYR A 166 18.05 -2.48 -5.86
CA TYR A 166 18.14 -3.11 -7.19
C TYR A 166 18.76 -4.53 -7.22
N ASN A 167 18.79 -5.22 -6.07
CA ASN A 167 19.36 -6.56 -5.92
C ASN A 167 18.31 -7.69 -5.95
N GLY A 168 17.15 -7.40 -6.49
CA GLY A 168 16.02 -8.31 -6.63
C GLY A 168 15.08 -8.33 -5.41
N ALA A 169 13.91 -8.92 -5.59
CA ALA A 169 12.91 -9.08 -4.54
C ALA A 169 13.24 -10.25 -3.61
N GLY A 170 12.68 -10.25 -2.40
CA GLY A 170 12.71 -11.38 -1.46
C GLY A 170 11.82 -12.52 -1.94
N ILE A 171 12.20 -13.20 -3.03
CA ILE A 171 11.35 -14.17 -3.74
C ILE A 171 10.97 -15.35 -2.84
N MET A 172 11.87 -15.83 -1.98
CA MET A 172 11.58 -16.96 -1.10
C MET A 172 10.47 -16.63 -0.11
N GLN A 173 10.57 -15.51 0.59
CA GLN A 173 9.55 -15.07 1.54
C GLN A 173 8.22 -14.73 0.85
N ALA A 174 8.30 -14.09 -0.33
CA ALA A 174 7.10 -13.79 -1.12
C ALA A 174 6.37 -15.07 -1.56
N ARG A 175 7.12 -16.09 -1.99
CA ARG A 175 6.56 -17.40 -2.35
C ARG A 175 5.90 -18.09 -1.15
N GLU A 176 6.59 -18.14 -0.01
CA GLU A 176 6.05 -18.74 1.22
C GLU A 176 4.75 -18.05 1.66
N ILE A 177 4.68 -16.72 1.55
CA ILE A 177 3.46 -15.95 1.84
C ILE A 177 2.34 -16.30 0.84
N ALA A 178 2.67 -16.36 -0.46
CA ALA A 178 1.69 -16.72 -1.49
C ALA A 178 1.10 -18.13 -1.30
N GLU A 179 1.89 -19.09 -0.80
CA GLU A 179 1.41 -20.44 -0.47
C GLU A 179 0.45 -20.47 0.74
N LYS A 180 0.39 -19.40 1.53
CA LYS A 180 -0.51 -19.25 2.70
C LYS A 180 -1.80 -18.50 2.37
N LEU A 181 -1.82 -17.70 1.31
CA LEU A 181 -2.98 -16.99 0.79
C LEU A 181 -3.76 -17.88 -0.18
#